data_13ca2c429185a53eb85424cd2aabd1d3
#
_entry.id   13ca2c429185a53eb85424cd2aabd1d3
#
_cell.length_a   1.000
_cell.length_b   1.000
_cell.length_c   1.000
_cell.angle_alpha   90.00
_cell.angle_beta   90.00
_cell.angle_gamma   90.00
#
_symmetry.space_group_name_H-M   'P 1'
#
loop_
_entity.id
_entity.type
_entity.pdbx_description
1 polymer ?
#
loop_
_entity_poly.entity_id
_entity_poly.type
_entity_poly.pdbx_seq_one_letter_code
_entity_poly.pdbx_strand_id
1 'polypeptide(L)'
;MEKLVHRRQFLAALALAPFIGPQLFAQTDLPQPALLGDGAVGIKEGWTMVVFPDTQNYAKYAKNQTNFERMCQWVAEHREAWKIKVALHEGDIVEQNGIEVGGGQGGGDQDSASQWTSARRALDKIKDQMPVVMATGNHDYGPRSAENRNSQFPKYFPLDWNRHTLPQKDGGILIETSPNAFGVQTLENAAYEYKPPFGRPILLVSLEWAPRKAAVDWARAIFARPKYAQHLGILLTHCFLKDNNLREGQGENLPTDAGNPHWYKTGKDGDTHDGEDLWKALVKDAPQIQLVFNGHVMGAHVGYRVDQATAGHDVHQMLFNAQGFGGGSFEKGNGGDGWMRLVTFEPDGKTVSVRTFSSLKLDQGKTPWWDHPRWRFTLKIR
;
A
#
# COMPACT_ATOMS: atom_id res chain seq x y z
N MET A 1 52.44 3.35 6.35
CA MET A 1 51.67 2.08 6.36
C MET A 1 50.20 2.45 6.23
N GLU A 2 49.76 2.59 4.99
CA GLU A 2 48.37 2.91 4.63
C GLU A 2 47.57 1.63 4.60
N LYS A 3 46.43 1.62 5.33
CA LYS A 3 45.46 0.55 5.22
C LYS A 3 44.40 0.93 4.17
N LEU A 4 44.48 0.31 3.01
CA LEU A 4 43.47 0.31 1.98
C LEU A 4 42.18 -0.33 2.52
N VAL A 5 41.11 0.45 2.57
CA VAL A 5 39.76 -0.04 2.79
C VAL A 5 39.16 -0.40 1.44
N HIS A 6 38.98 -1.68 1.17
CA HIS A 6 38.33 -2.20 -0.03
C HIS A 6 36.83 -1.85 0.00
N ARG A 7 36.41 -0.95 -0.90
CA ARG A 7 35.02 -0.79 -1.31
C ARG A 7 34.60 -2.01 -2.13
N ARG A 8 33.78 -2.89 -1.55
CA ARG A 8 33.08 -3.92 -2.32
C ARG A 8 31.91 -3.25 -3.04
N GLN A 9 32.01 -3.10 -4.35
CA GLN A 9 30.91 -2.82 -5.25
C GLN A 9 30.02 -4.06 -5.30
N PHE A 10 28.78 -3.97 -4.85
CA PHE A 10 27.75 -4.97 -5.12
C PHE A 10 27.22 -4.74 -6.54
N LEU A 11 27.75 -5.48 -7.49
CA LEU A 11 27.09 -5.76 -8.76
C LEU A 11 26.00 -6.80 -8.46
N ALA A 12 24.76 -6.38 -8.43
CA ALA A 12 23.61 -7.28 -8.39
C ALA A 12 23.51 -8.01 -9.74
N ALA A 13 24.05 -9.20 -9.82
CA ALA A 13 23.74 -10.13 -10.89
C ALA A 13 22.29 -10.61 -10.67
N LEU A 14 21.45 -10.41 -11.67
CA LEU A 14 20.12 -11.03 -11.77
C LEU A 14 20.32 -12.55 -11.91
N ALA A 15 20.39 -13.27 -10.80
CA ALA A 15 20.25 -14.70 -10.79
C ALA A 15 18.77 -15.03 -10.78
N LEU A 16 18.29 -15.58 -11.90
CA LEU A 16 16.99 -16.24 -12.00
C LEU A 16 17.03 -17.49 -11.11
N ALA A 17 16.50 -17.40 -9.91
CA ALA A 17 16.29 -18.56 -9.07
C ALA A 17 15.19 -19.46 -9.68
N PRO A 18 15.34 -20.80 -9.65
CA PRO A 18 14.34 -21.69 -10.24
C PRO A 18 13.03 -21.63 -9.43
N PHE A 19 11.96 -21.41 -10.12
CA PHE A 19 10.59 -21.46 -9.61
C PHE A 19 10.24 -22.90 -9.19
N ILE A 20 9.93 -23.11 -7.93
CA ILE A 20 9.38 -24.37 -7.43
C ILE A 20 7.99 -24.07 -6.83
N GLY A 21 6.94 -24.44 -7.56
CA GLY A 21 5.55 -24.48 -7.14
C GLY A 21 4.58 -24.03 -8.23
N PRO A 22 3.38 -24.58 -8.35
CA PRO A 22 2.40 -24.18 -9.33
C PRO A 22 1.80 -22.81 -8.88
N GLN A 23 2.39 -21.74 -9.30
CA GLN A 23 1.76 -20.44 -9.23
C GLN A 23 0.78 -20.33 -10.40
N LEU A 24 -0.48 -20.55 -10.11
CA LEU A 24 -1.57 -20.14 -10.98
C LEU A 24 -1.56 -18.60 -11.02
N PHE A 25 -0.77 -18.04 -11.93
CA PHE A 25 -1.05 -16.69 -12.39
C PHE A 25 -2.41 -16.76 -13.06
N ALA A 26 -3.40 -16.13 -12.43
CA ALA A 26 -4.72 -16.05 -12.99
C ALA A 26 -4.66 -15.47 -14.40
N GLN A 27 -5.47 -16.01 -15.24
CA GLN A 27 -5.64 -15.79 -16.67
C GLN A 27 -5.32 -14.36 -17.12
N THR A 28 -4.47 -14.24 -18.15
CA THR A 28 -3.95 -12.97 -18.68
C THR A 28 -4.95 -12.19 -19.55
N ASP A 29 -6.17 -12.67 -19.73
CA ASP A 29 -7.21 -12.01 -20.53
C ASP A 29 -7.89 -10.89 -19.73
N LEU A 30 -7.10 -9.85 -19.45
CA LEU A 30 -7.65 -8.62 -18.89
C LEU A 30 -8.52 -7.90 -19.92
N PRO A 31 -9.72 -7.44 -19.56
CA PRO A 31 -10.46 -6.50 -20.39
C PRO A 31 -9.55 -5.33 -20.78
N GLN A 32 -9.41 -5.06 -22.07
CA GLN A 32 -8.57 -3.96 -22.51
C GLN A 32 -9.20 -2.63 -22.13
N PRO A 33 -8.40 -1.61 -21.73
CA PRO A 33 -8.89 -0.25 -21.62
C PRO A 33 -9.58 0.17 -22.93
N ALA A 34 -10.72 0.81 -22.81
CA ALA A 34 -11.51 1.23 -23.95
C ALA A 34 -11.28 2.70 -24.27
N LEU A 35 -11.34 3.04 -25.56
CA LEU A 35 -11.55 4.41 -25.98
C LEU A 35 -13.03 4.74 -25.73
N LEU A 36 -13.28 5.72 -24.88
CA LEU A 36 -14.62 6.18 -24.53
C LEU A 36 -15.15 7.16 -25.60
N GLY A 37 -16.43 7.49 -25.54
CA GLY A 37 -17.06 8.36 -26.52
C GLY A 37 -16.51 9.79 -26.58
N ASP A 38 -15.82 10.24 -25.53
CA ASP A 38 -15.11 11.52 -25.44
C ASP A 38 -13.63 11.44 -25.85
N GLY A 39 -13.18 10.26 -26.31
CA GLY A 39 -11.78 10.00 -26.67
C GLY A 39 -10.85 9.67 -25.52
N ALA A 40 -11.32 9.63 -24.28
CA ALA A 40 -10.51 9.24 -23.13
C ALA A 40 -10.28 7.71 -23.10
N VAL A 41 -9.12 7.28 -22.64
CA VAL A 41 -8.85 5.88 -22.34
C VAL A 41 -9.36 5.58 -20.92
N GLY A 42 -10.18 4.54 -20.77
CA GLY A 42 -10.77 4.20 -19.48
C GLY A 42 -11.44 2.83 -19.49
N ILE A 43 -12.43 2.64 -18.61
CA ILE A 43 -13.25 1.42 -18.54
C ILE A 43 -14.71 1.74 -18.85
N LYS A 44 -15.35 0.88 -19.63
CA LYS A 44 -16.77 1.05 -19.98
C LYS A 44 -17.68 0.75 -18.80
N GLU A 45 -17.36 -0.29 -18.06
CA GLU A 45 -18.12 -0.82 -16.95
C GLU A 45 -17.19 -1.15 -15.79
N GLY A 46 -17.73 -1.46 -14.62
CA GLY A 46 -16.94 -1.72 -13.44
C GLY A 46 -16.71 -0.46 -12.59
N TRP A 47 -15.88 -0.59 -11.57
CA TRP A 47 -15.35 0.53 -10.79
C TRP A 47 -13.92 0.20 -10.33
N THR A 48 -13.13 1.22 -10.07
CA THR A 48 -11.69 1.07 -9.82
C THR A 48 -11.32 1.61 -8.45
N MET A 49 -10.42 0.88 -7.79
CA MET A 49 -9.63 1.31 -6.65
C MET A 49 -8.22 1.61 -7.15
N VAL A 50 -7.68 2.79 -6.86
CA VAL A 50 -6.27 3.09 -7.11
C VAL A 50 -5.46 2.75 -5.87
N VAL A 51 -4.29 2.12 -6.05
CA VAL A 51 -3.36 1.79 -4.96
C VAL A 51 -2.04 2.48 -5.22
N PHE A 52 -1.67 3.38 -4.31
CA PHE A 52 -0.36 4.03 -4.28
C PHE A 52 0.60 3.17 -3.47
N PRO A 53 1.80 2.86 -4.01
CA PRO A 53 2.84 2.18 -3.26
C PRO A 53 3.53 3.15 -2.28
N ASP A 54 4.64 2.70 -1.71
CA ASP A 54 5.55 3.51 -0.90
C ASP A 54 5.98 4.77 -1.66
N THR A 55 5.71 5.96 -1.10
CA THR A 55 5.95 7.25 -1.77
C THR A 55 7.07 8.08 -1.16
N GLN A 56 7.76 7.55 -0.14
CA GLN A 56 8.80 8.27 0.58
C GLN A 56 9.91 8.83 -0.32
N ASN A 57 10.26 8.12 -1.39
CA ASN A 57 11.30 8.57 -2.32
C ASN A 57 10.89 9.76 -3.19
N TYR A 58 9.59 10.03 -3.31
CA TYR A 58 9.12 11.29 -3.88
C TYR A 58 9.25 12.43 -2.88
N ALA A 59 8.97 12.18 -1.60
CA ALA A 59 8.92 13.20 -0.57
C ALA A 59 10.32 13.73 -0.19
N LYS A 60 11.34 12.87 -0.16
CA LYS A 60 12.66 13.17 0.39
C LYS A 60 13.55 14.12 -0.43
N TYR A 61 13.26 14.30 -1.72
CA TYR A 61 13.96 15.25 -2.58
C TYR A 61 12.99 16.29 -3.14
N ALA A 62 13.28 17.58 -2.96
CA ALA A 62 12.43 18.68 -3.44
C ALA A 62 12.04 18.53 -4.91
N LYS A 63 12.99 18.15 -5.76
CA LYS A 63 12.79 17.94 -7.21
C LYS A 63 11.80 16.83 -7.56
N ASN A 64 11.58 15.86 -6.66
CA ASN A 64 10.70 14.71 -6.89
C ASN A 64 9.29 14.90 -6.32
N GLN A 65 9.08 15.90 -5.47
CA GLN A 65 7.80 16.10 -4.78
C GLN A 65 6.63 16.29 -5.77
N THR A 66 6.89 16.97 -6.87
CA THR A 66 5.89 17.18 -7.94
C THR A 66 5.50 15.89 -8.65
N ASN A 67 6.32 14.82 -8.59
CA ASN A 67 6.00 13.54 -9.20
C ASN A 67 4.81 12.85 -8.50
N PHE A 68 4.78 12.86 -7.18
CA PHE A 68 3.63 12.31 -6.45
C PHE A 68 2.39 13.19 -6.63
N GLU A 69 2.56 14.52 -6.68
CA GLU A 69 1.46 15.42 -7.03
C GLU A 69 0.89 15.09 -8.42
N ARG A 70 1.75 14.79 -9.41
CA ARG A 70 1.31 14.41 -10.76
C ARG A 70 0.56 13.08 -10.77
N MET A 71 0.98 12.10 -9.97
CA MET A 71 0.22 10.84 -9.80
C MET A 71 -1.20 11.11 -9.28
N CYS A 72 -1.32 11.89 -8.20
CA CYS A 72 -2.63 12.25 -7.65
C CYS A 72 -3.46 13.12 -8.62
N GLN A 73 -2.81 14.03 -9.33
CA GLN A 73 -3.46 14.86 -10.35
C GLN A 73 -4.03 14.00 -11.49
N TRP A 74 -3.27 13.01 -11.97
CA TRP A 74 -3.75 12.07 -12.98
C TRP A 74 -5.00 11.32 -12.49
N VAL A 75 -4.99 10.86 -11.24
CA VAL A 75 -6.16 10.19 -10.63
C VAL A 75 -7.38 11.11 -10.63
N ALA A 76 -7.20 12.38 -10.23
CA ALA A 76 -8.27 13.37 -10.21
C ALA A 76 -8.85 13.62 -11.63
N GLU A 77 -7.98 13.81 -12.62
CA GLU A 77 -8.33 14.10 -14.02
C GLU A 77 -9.04 12.91 -14.69
N HIS A 78 -8.64 11.68 -14.38
CA HIS A 78 -9.14 10.48 -15.04
C HIS A 78 -10.13 9.69 -14.19
N ARG A 79 -10.57 10.25 -13.07
CA ARG A 79 -11.47 9.60 -12.12
C ARG A 79 -12.73 9.06 -12.78
N GLU A 80 -13.37 9.84 -13.63
CA GLU A 80 -14.62 9.43 -14.29
C GLU A 80 -14.36 8.39 -15.39
N ALA A 81 -13.34 8.58 -16.23
CA ALA A 81 -12.98 7.65 -17.31
C ALA A 81 -12.61 6.25 -16.76
N TRP A 82 -11.90 6.20 -15.64
CA TRP A 82 -11.50 4.95 -14.97
C TRP A 82 -12.45 4.53 -13.85
N LYS A 83 -13.52 5.30 -13.61
CA LYS A 83 -14.49 5.07 -12.53
C LYS A 83 -13.79 4.85 -11.18
N ILE A 84 -12.78 5.66 -10.88
CA ILE A 84 -12.01 5.55 -9.64
C ILE A 84 -12.90 6.03 -8.50
N LYS A 85 -13.10 5.19 -7.50
CA LYS A 85 -14.03 5.43 -6.38
C LYS A 85 -13.35 5.44 -5.02
N VAL A 86 -12.17 4.82 -4.88
CA VAL A 86 -11.41 4.71 -3.64
C VAL A 86 -9.92 4.77 -3.97
N ALA A 87 -9.14 5.44 -3.12
CA ALA A 87 -7.69 5.40 -3.14
C ALA A 87 -7.16 4.70 -1.89
N LEU A 88 -6.19 3.81 -2.07
CA LEU A 88 -5.39 3.20 -1.01
C LEU A 88 -3.96 3.70 -1.09
N HIS A 89 -3.28 3.80 0.06
CA HIS A 89 -1.85 4.06 0.15
C HIS A 89 -1.22 3.03 1.11
N GLU A 90 -0.19 2.33 0.65
CA GLU A 90 0.38 1.18 1.33
C GLU A 90 1.37 1.53 2.46
N GLY A 91 1.52 2.81 2.81
CA GLY A 91 2.44 3.29 3.86
C GLY A 91 3.76 3.80 3.30
N ASP A 92 4.71 4.11 4.19
CA ASP A 92 5.96 4.82 3.84
C ASP A 92 5.68 6.07 3.01
N ILE A 93 4.87 6.94 3.60
CA ILE A 93 4.39 8.19 3.01
C ILE A 93 5.55 9.17 2.88
N VAL A 94 6.43 9.18 3.89
CA VAL A 94 7.65 9.99 3.97
C VAL A 94 8.86 9.11 4.22
N GLU A 95 10.06 9.59 3.89
CA GLU A 95 11.32 8.89 4.17
C GLU A 95 11.79 9.05 5.61
N GLN A 96 11.46 10.18 6.23
CA GLN A 96 11.88 10.51 7.60
C GLN A 96 10.75 11.25 8.31
N ASN A 97 10.23 10.61 9.35
CA ASN A 97 9.09 11.16 10.08
C ASN A 97 9.46 12.35 10.99
N GLY A 98 10.65 12.38 11.58
CA GLY A 98 10.97 13.32 12.66
C GLY A 98 12.38 13.94 12.58
N ILE A 99 12.91 14.27 11.40
CA ILE A 99 14.20 14.92 11.21
C ILE A 99 14.00 16.41 10.89
N GLU A 100 14.56 17.29 11.72
CA GLU A 100 14.39 18.75 11.61
C GLU A 100 15.25 19.37 10.51
N VAL A 101 16.39 18.76 10.17
CA VAL A 101 17.31 19.24 9.14
C VAL A 101 17.43 18.19 8.06
N GLY A 102 17.16 18.57 6.83
CA GLY A 102 17.26 17.66 5.67
C GLY A 102 18.67 17.12 5.48
N GLY A 103 18.77 15.95 4.85
CA GLY A 103 20.04 15.29 4.55
C GLY A 103 20.44 14.19 5.54
N GLY A 104 21.70 13.76 5.46
CA GLY A 104 22.24 12.63 6.23
C GLY A 104 21.77 11.28 5.67
N GLN A 105 22.59 10.26 5.84
CA GLN A 105 22.43 8.83 5.48
C GLN A 105 21.16 8.44 4.66
N GLY A 106 21.04 8.98 3.42
CA GLY A 106 19.94 8.59 2.51
C GLY A 106 18.64 9.36 2.69
N GLY A 107 18.55 10.31 3.63
CA GLY A 107 17.32 11.05 3.96
C GLY A 107 16.90 12.13 2.94
N GLY A 108 17.67 12.33 1.87
CA GLY A 108 17.38 13.36 0.87
C GLY A 108 17.80 14.76 1.27
N ASP A 109 17.22 15.77 0.61
CA ASP A 109 17.51 17.19 0.83
C ASP A 109 16.39 17.93 1.60
N GLN A 110 15.35 17.21 2.02
CA GLN A 110 14.19 17.78 2.70
C GLN A 110 14.11 17.34 4.16
N ASP A 111 13.74 18.27 5.05
CA ASP A 111 13.34 17.93 6.41
C ASP A 111 11.98 17.20 6.45
N SER A 112 11.65 16.63 7.60
CA SER A 112 10.41 15.87 7.77
C SER A 112 9.15 16.72 7.56
N ALA A 113 9.15 17.97 7.99
CA ALA A 113 8.00 18.86 7.82
C ALA A 113 7.73 19.14 6.34
N SER A 114 8.77 19.36 5.55
CA SER A 114 8.70 19.49 4.09
C SER A 114 8.24 18.22 3.41
N GLN A 115 8.73 17.05 3.84
CA GLN A 115 8.31 15.74 3.32
C GLN A 115 6.83 15.50 3.57
N TRP A 116 6.36 15.64 4.81
CA TRP A 116 4.95 15.48 5.18
C TRP A 116 4.04 16.49 4.45
N THR A 117 4.47 17.74 4.35
CA THR A 117 3.72 18.79 3.64
C THR A 117 3.57 18.46 2.17
N SER A 118 4.61 17.94 1.53
CA SER A 118 4.56 17.56 0.11
C SER A 118 3.63 16.37 -0.13
N ALA A 119 3.69 15.34 0.72
CA ALA A 119 2.79 14.20 0.64
C ALA A 119 1.33 14.61 0.86
N ARG A 120 1.08 15.46 1.87
CA ARG A 120 -0.25 16.03 2.12
C ARG A 120 -0.75 16.82 0.90
N ARG A 121 0.06 17.69 0.31
CA ARG A 121 -0.29 18.49 -0.86
C ARG A 121 -0.64 17.61 -2.07
N ALA A 122 0.08 16.50 -2.27
CA ALA A 122 -0.24 15.54 -3.32
C ALA A 122 -1.62 14.91 -3.10
N LEU A 123 -1.87 14.35 -1.92
CA LEU A 123 -3.12 13.66 -1.60
C LEU A 123 -4.32 14.62 -1.48
N ASP A 124 -4.10 15.90 -1.16
CA ASP A 124 -5.14 16.93 -1.16
C ASP A 124 -5.78 17.13 -2.55
N LYS A 125 -5.11 16.73 -3.64
CA LYS A 125 -5.68 16.79 -5.00
C LYS A 125 -6.87 15.83 -5.19
N ILE A 126 -6.96 14.77 -4.38
CA ILE A 126 -7.99 13.73 -4.50
C ILE A 126 -8.92 13.62 -3.29
N LYS A 127 -8.56 14.17 -2.12
CA LYS A 127 -9.29 13.98 -0.87
C LYS A 127 -10.76 14.38 -0.92
N ASP A 128 -11.10 15.43 -1.68
CA ASP A 128 -12.48 15.93 -1.78
C ASP A 128 -13.29 15.21 -2.88
N GLN A 129 -12.67 14.26 -3.58
CA GLN A 129 -13.27 13.55 -4.70
C GLN A 129 -13.62 12.09 -4.36
N MET A 130 -12.91 11.48 -3.42
CA MET A 130 -13.08 10.09 -3.04
C MET A 130 -12.50 9.79 -1.64
N PRO A 131 -12.90 8.66 -1.01
CA PRO A 131 -12.20 8.15 0.15
C PRO A 131 -10.72 7.86 -0.17
N VAL A 132 -9.82 8.28 0.72
CA VAL A 132 -8.41 7.93 0.70
C VAL A 132 -8.09 7.23 2.01
N VAL A 133 -7.74 5.95 1.93
CA VAL A 133 -7.40 5.12 3.09
C VAL A 133 -5.91 4.79 3.05
N MET A 134 -5.23 5.01 4.14
CA MET A 134 -3.78 4.87 4.23
C MET A 134 -3.39 3.90 5.33
N ALA A 135 -2.42 3.02 5.06
CA ALA A 135 -1.60 2.41 6.10
C ALA A 135 -0.45 3.36 6.44
N THR A 136 0.22 3.14 7.56
CA THR A 136 1.49 3.77 7.91
C THR A 136 2.61 2.74 7.80
N GLY A 137 3.77 3.15 7.26
CA GLY A 137 4.95 2.31 7.12
C GLY A 137 6.01 2.59 8.17
N ASN A 138 7.14 1.88 8.11
CA ASN A 138 8.22 2.05 9.09
C ASN A 138 8.86 3.44 9.06
N HIS A 139 8.92 4.07 7.89
CA HIS A 139 9.47 5.42 7.74
C HIS A 139 8.54 6.52 8.27
N ASP A 140 7.26 6.20 8.49
CA ASP A 140 6.27 7.11 9.08
C ASP A 140 6.36 7.15 10.63
N TYR A 141 7.29 6.41 11.25
CA TYR A 141 7.50 6.31 12.70
C TYR A 141 8.93 6.58 13.13
N GLY A 142 9.09 7.06 14.37
CA GLY A 142 10.38 7.43 14.93
C GLY A 142 11.01 8.62 14.22
N PRO A 143 12.27 8.93 14.47
CA PRO A 143 12.96 9.97 13.69
C PRO A 143 13.12 9.60 12.22
N ARG A 144 13.48 8.35 11.91
CA ARG A 144 13.82 7.92 10.54
C ARG A 144 13.05 6.68 10.09
N SER A 145 13.09 5.60 10.88
CA SER A 145 12.56 4.30 10.46
C SER A 145 12.24 3.42 11.66
N ALA A 146 11.08 3.63 12.26
CA ALA A 146 10.50 2.85 13.35
C ALA A 146 11.42 2.67 14.58
N GLU A 147 12.19 3.69 14.94
CA GLU A 147 12.97 3.70 16.18
C GLU A 147 12.07 3.73 17.43
N ASN A 148 10.87 4.23 17.29
CA ASN A 148 9.81 4.25 18.29
C ASN A 148 8.44 4.40 17.61
N ARG A 149 7.36 4.46 18.40
CA ARG A 149 5.98 4.56 17.90
C ARG A 149 5.46 6.00 17.72
N ASN A 150 6.33 7.03 17.82
CA ASN A 150 5.92 8.40 17.51
C ASN A 150 5.76 8.58 16.01
N SER A 151 4.63 9.16 15.59
CA SER A 151 4.35 9.50 14.21
C SER A 151 3.77 10.91 14.08
N GLN A 152 4.18 11.64 13.06
CA GLN A 152 3.55 12.90 12.68
C GLN A 152 2.32 12.68 11.76
N PHE A 153 2.02 11.46 11.37
CA PHE A 153 0.88 11.13 10.52
C PHE A 153 -0.44 11.78 10.99
N PRO A 154 -0.84 11.71 12.29
CA PRO A 154 -2.09 12.33 12.75
C PRO A 154 -2.12 13.85 12.64
N LYS A 155 -0.95 14.51 12.65
CA LYS A 155 -0.84 15.96 12.47
C LYS A 155 -1.17 16.37 11.04
N TYR A 156 -0.73 15.58 10.06
CA TYR A 156 -0.93 15.88 8.66
C TYR A 156 -2.23 15.27 8.10
N PHE A 157 -2.67 14.15 8.66
CA PHE A 157 -3.88 13.43 8.29
C PHE A 157 -4.78 13.20 9.51
N PRO A 158 -5.39 14.27 10.07
CA PRO A 158 -6.33 14.15 11.17
C PRO A 158 -7.61 13.44 10.74
N LEU A 159 -8.43 13.02 11.71
CA LEU A 159 -9.67 12.27 11.48
C LEU A 159 -10.65 12.95 10.52
N ASP A 160 -10.62 14.27 10.45
CA ASP A 160 -11.48 15.10 9.61
C ASP A 160 -10.81 15.58 8.31
N TRP A 161 -9.61 15.07 8.01
CA TRP A 161 -8.86 15.49 6.83
C TRP A 161 -9.61 15.28 5.52
N ASN A 162 -10.28 14.15 5.34
CA ASN A 162 -11.00 13.79 4.13
C ASN A 162 -12.49 13.61 4.46
N ARG A 163 -13.35 14.43 3.85
CA ARG A 163 -14.81 14.38 4.09
C ARG A 163 -15.43 13.01 3.80
N HIS A 164 -14.86 12.24 2.87
CA HIS A 164 -15.35 10.90 2.52
C HIS A 164 -14.98 9.84 3.55
N THR A 165 -13.94 10.08 4.35
CA THR A 165 -13.51 9.18 5.44
C THR A 165 -13.89 9.70 6.83
N LEU A 166 -14.82 10.65 6.92
CA LEU A 166 -15.45 11.02 8.18
C LEU A 166 -16.23 9.84 8.77
N PRO A 167 -16.56 9.87 10.08
CA PRO A 167 -17.48 8.92 10.68
C PRO A 167 -18.79 8.80 9.90
N GLN A 168 -19.38 7.61 9.86
CA GLN A 168 -20.64 7.35 9.13
C GLN A 168 -21.77 8.30 9.52
N LYS A 169 -21.85 8.67 10.80
CA LYS A 169 -22.83 9.65 11.30
C LYS A 169 -22.69 11.04 10.67
N ASP A 170 -21.50 11.35 10.16
CA ASP A 170 -21.16 12.64 9.54
C ASP A 170 -21.11 12.52 7.99
N GLY A 171 -21.64 11.43 7.44
CA GLY A 171 -21.76 11.21 6.00
C GLY A 171 -20.55 10.56 5.31
N GLY A 172 -19.54 10.17 6.08
CA GLY A 172 -18.37 9.45 5.57
C GLY A 172 -18.52 7.93 5.67
N ILE A 173 -17.41 7.23 5.51
CA ILE A 173 -17.35 5.75 5.51
C ILE A 173 -16.63 5.15 6.73
N LEU A 174 -16.04 5.96 7.62
CA LEU A 174 -15.34 5.49 8.80
C LEU A 174 -16.32 4.87 9.80
N ILE A 175 -16.08 3.62 10.16
CA ILE A 175 -16.84 2.90 11.20
C ILE A 175 -16.32 3.32 12.58
N GLU A 176 -15.03 3.08 12.81
CA GLU A 176 -14.32 3.41 14.05
C GLU A 176 -12.81 3.31 13.87
N THR A 177 -12.07 3.77 14.85
CA THR A 177 -10.62 3.63 14.93
C THR A 177 -10.22 2.86 16.18
N SER A 178 -9.02 2.26 16.18
CA SER A 178 -8.36 1.79 17.42
C SER A 178 -7.28 2.80 17.82
N PRO A 179 -7.10 3.05 19.12
CA PRO A 179 -6.10 3.99 19.57
C PRO A 179 -4.68 3.61 19.15
N ASN A 180 -3.87 4.60 18.83
CA ASN A 180 -2.45 4.39 18.58
C ASN A 180 -1.70 4.01 19.88
N ALA A 181 -0.38 3.88 19.84
CA ALA A 181 0.45 3.47 20.97
C ALA A 181 0.38 4.44 22.17
N PHE A 182 -0.14 5.64 21.98
CA PHE A 182 -0.29 6.67 23.02
C PHE A 182 -1.74 6.85 23.49
N GLY A 183 -2.64 5.95 23.11
CA GLY A 183 -4.05 6.02 23.51
C GLY A 183 -4.87 7.05 22.74
N VAL A 184 -4.34 7.60 21.65
CA VAL A 184 -5.00 8.65 20.84
C VAL A 184 -5.73 8.01 19.64
N GLN A 185 -6.98 8.41 19.41
CA GLN A 185 -7.73 8.00 18.24
C GLN A 185 -7.18 8.68 16.98
N THR A 186 -6.71 7.88 16.04
CA THR A 186 -6.09 8.34 14.80
C THR A 186 -6.50 7.43 13.64
N LEU A 187 -6.13 7.79 12.41
CA LEU A 187 -6.35 6.93 11.23
C LEU A 187 -5.27 5.84 11.05
N GLU A 188 -4.31 5.70 11.99
CA GLU A 188 -3.27 4.67 11.94
C GLU A 188 -3.88 3.26 11.98
N ASN A 189 -4.97 3.08 12.75
CA ASN A 189 -5.77 1.85 12.81
C ASN A 189 -7.23 2.22 12.60
N ALA A 190 -7.78 1.97 11.43
CA ALA A 190 -9.11 2.44 11.07
C ALA A 190 -9.91 1.41 10.25
N ALA A 191 -11.20 1.33 10.51
CA ALA A 191 -12.14 0.45 9.80
C ALA A 191 -13.18 1.28 9.04
N TYR A 192 -13.43 0.89 7.81
CA TYR A 192 -14.31 1.60 6.89
C TYR A 192 -15.33 0.65 6.25
N GLU A 193 -16.58 1.13 6.08
CA GLU A 193 -17.60 0.44 5.29
C GLU A 193 -17.85 1.23 4.01
N TYR A 194 -17.38 0.70 2.88
CA TYR A 194 -17.63 1.29 1.58
C TYR A 194 -18.69 0.52 0.81
N LYS A 195 -19.68 1.23 0.27
CA LYS A 195 -20.73 0.67 -0.58
C LYS A 195 -20.44 1.05 -2.03
N PRO A 196 -19.88 0.12 -2.83
CA PRO A 196 -19.57 0.37 -4.22
C PRO A 196 -20.85 0.52 -5.06
N PRO A 197 -20.74 1.03 -6.30
CA PRO A 197 -21.90 1.16 -7.20
C PRO A 197 -22.61 -0.16 -7.48
N PHE A 198 -21.89 -1.28 -7.41
CA PHE A 198 -22.39 -2.66 -7.51
C PHE A 198 -21.42 -3.63 -6.83
N GLY A 199 -21.86 -4.88 -6.69
CA GLY A 199 -21.11 -5.91 -5.95
C GLY A 199 -21.40 -5.84 -4.44
N ARG A 200 -20.60 -6.56 -3.67
CA ARG A 200 -20.77 -6.60 -2.22
C ARG A 200 -20.26 -5.31 -1.57
N PRO A 201 -20.87 -4.87 -0.47
CA PRO A 201 -20.27 -3.87 0.39
C PRO A 201 -18.86 -4.32 0.82
N ILE A 202 -17.98 -3.38 1.03
CA ILE A 202 -16.58 -3.63 1.41
C ILE A 202 -16.39 -3.25 2.87
N LEU A 203 -15.79 -4.15 3.62
CA LEU A 203 -15.21 -3.87 4.93
C LEU A 203 -13.69 -3.75 4.75
N LEU A 204 -13.17 -2.54 4.81
CA LEU A 204 -11.76 -2.25 4.68
C LEU A 204 -11.19 -1.87 6.05
N VAL A 205 -10.11 -2.56 6.45
CA VAL A 205 -9.38 -2.25 7.67
C VAL A 205 -7.94 -1.91 7.30
N SER A 206 -7.47 -0.74 7.72
CA SER A 206 -6.05 -0.36 7.69
C SER A 206 -5.43 -0.52 9.05
N LEU A 207 -4.18 -1.00 9.09
CA LEU A 207 -3.42 -1.20 10.31
C LEU A 207 -2.12 -0.39 10.29
N GLU A 208 -1.69 0.03 11.48
CA GLU A 208 -0.41 0.70 11.74
C GLU A 208 0.78 -0.16 11.31
N TRP A 209 1.94 0.45 11.15
CA TRP A 209 3.20 -0.27 11.01
C TRP A 209 3.42 -1.26 12.15
N ALA A 210 3.83 -2.50 11.80
CA ALA A 210 4.12 -3.53 12.79
C ALA A 210 2.98 -3.62 13.84
N PRO A 211 1.76 -4.01 13.42
CA PRO A 211 0.56 -3.86 14.22
C PRO A 211 0.69 -4.49 15.61
N ARG A 212 0.33 -3.71 16.63
CA ARG A 212 0.31 -4.20 18.01
C ARG A 212 -0.83 -5.19 18.21
N LYS A 213 -0.66 -6.09 19.19
CA LYS A 213 -1.69 -7.08 19.53
C LYS A 213 -3.06 -6.43 19.74
N ALA A 214 -3.12 -5.27 20.42
CA ALA A 214 -4.37 -4.55 20.64
C ALA A 214 -5.05 -4.12 19.32
N ALA A 215 -4.29 -3.67 18.32
CA ALA A 215 -4.82 -3.30 17.01
C ALA A 215 -5.30 -4.53 16.23
N VAL A 216 -4.57 -5.65 16.32
CA VAL A 216 -4.96 -6.92 15.69
C VAL A 216 -6.22 -7.51 16.33
N ASP A 217 -6.31 -7.51 17.67
CA ASP A 217 -7.49 -7.98 18.41
C ASP A 217 -8.72 -7.13 18.08
N TRP A 218 -8.55 -5.81 17.97
CA TRP A 218 -9.59 -4.89 17.55
C TRP A 218 -10.05 -5.19 16.11
N ALA A 219 -9.12 -5.36 15.16
CA ALA A 219 -9.46 -5.68 13.77
C ALA A 219 -10.22 -7.01 13.69
N ARG A 220 -9.78 -8.04 14.44
CA ARG A 220 -10.50 -9.32 14.54
C ARG A 220 -11.93 -9.13 15.06
N ALA A 221 -12.12 -8.30 16.09
CA ALA A 221 -13.45 -7.99 16.60
C ALA A 221 -14.33 -7.27 15.57
N ILE A 222 -13.76 -6.39 14.74
CA ILE A 222 -14.46 -5.74 13.61
C ILE A 222 -14.95 -6.79 12.61
N PHE A 223 -14.05 -7.66 12.13
CA PHE A 223 -14.41 -8.70 11.15
C PHE A 223 -15.39 -9.74 11.72
N ALA A 224 -15.38 -9.99 13.02
CA ALA A 224 -16.30 -10.90 13.68
C ALA A 224 -17.74 -10.38 13.83
N ARG A 225 -18.01 -9.10 13.53
CA ARG A 225 -19.37 -8.53 13.68
C ARG A 225 -20.32 -9.13 12.65
N PRO A 226 -21.49 -9.68 13.08
CA PRO A 226 -22.47 -10.28 12.16
C PRO A 226 -22.93 -9.36 11.04
N LYS A 227 -23.00 -8.07 11.31
CA LYS A 227 -23.34 -7.02 10.33
C LYS A 227 -22.46 -7.09 9.07
N TYR A 228 -21.20 -7.50 9.21
CA TYR A 228 -20.24 -7.53 8.10
C TYR A 228 -20.01 -8.92 7.50
N ALA A 229 -20.80 -9.93 7.89
CA ALA A 229 -20.61 -11.30 7.44
C ALA A 229 -20.65 -11.50 5.91
N GLN A 230 -21.36 -10.62 5.20
CA GLN A 230 -21.51 -10.68 3.74
C GLN A 230 -20.64 -9.66 2.99
N HIS A 231 -19.80 -8.89 3.70
CA HIS A 231 -18.92 -7.92 3.06
C HIS A 231 -17.74 -8.60 2.38
N LEU A 232 -17.18 -7.94 1.37
CA LEU A 232 -15.84 -8.23 0.89
C LEU A 232 -14.85 -7.59 1.87
N GLY A 233 -14.08 -8.40 2.59
CA GLY A 233 -13.06 -7.92 3.51
C GLY A 233 -11.76 -7.59 2.78
N ILE A 234 -11.22 -6.41 3.06
CA ILE A 234 -9.91 -5.96 2.59
C ILE A 234 -9.07 -5.58 3.80
N LEU A 235 -7.85 -6.12 3.87
CA LEU A 235 -6.83 -5.69 4.81
C LEU A 235 -5.79 -4.85 4.07
N LEU A 236 -5.53 -3.65 4.56
CA LEU A 236 -4.44 -2.78 4.14
C LEU A 236 -3.42 -2.69 5.28
N THR A 237 -2.19 -3.09 5.02
CA THR A 237 -1.08 -3.00 5.98
C THR A 237 0.21 -2.73 5.24
N HIS A 238 1.24 -2.20 5.90
CA HIS A 238 2.46 -1.85 5.17
C HIS A 238 3.34 -3.07 4.88
N CYS A 239 3.44 -4.04 5.79
CA CYS A 239 4.29 -5.21 5.66
C CYS A 239 3.49 -6.51 5.85
N PHE A 240 3.50 -7.38 4.85
CA PHE A 240 2.80 -8.67 4.89
C PHE A 240 3.47 -9.73 4.01
N LEU A 241 3.41 -9.57 2.67
CA LEU A 241 3.99 -10.48 1.68
C LEU A 241 5.31 -9.94 1.17
N LYS A 242 6.27 -10.83 0.91
CA LYS A 242 7.54 -10.51 0.23
C LYS A 242 7.48 -10.82 -1.27
N ASP A 243 8.51 -10.41 -1.95
CA ASP A 243 8.68 -10.59 -3.40
C ASP A 243 9.03 -12.04 -3.81
N ASN A 244 9.39 -12.90 -2.86
CA ASN A 244 9.49 -14.36 -3.02
C ASN A 244 8.14 -15.08 -2.83
N ASN A 245 7.03 -14.33 -2.65
CA ASN A 245 5.68 -14.81 -2.40
C ASN A 245 5.49 -15.60 -1.11
N LEU A 246 6.39 -15.48 -0.17
CA LEU A 246 6.21 -15.90 1.22
C LEU A 246 5.86 -14.67 2.07
N ARG A 247 5.16 -14.89 3.17
CA ARG A 247 4.93 -13.80 4.13
C ARG A 247 6.20 -13.49 4.90
N GLU A 248 6.32 -12.26 5.39
CA GLU A 248 7.32 -11.95 6.41
C GLU A 248 7.11 -12.86 7.61
N GLY A 249 8.19 -13.43 8.14
CA GLY A 249 8.14 -14.43 9.21
C GLY A 249 7.84 -15.85 8.77
N GLN A 250 7.68 -16.13 7.46
CA GLN A 250 7.36 -17.45 6.94
C GLN A 250 8.54 -18.10 6.21
N GLY A 251 8.80 -19.38 6.52
CA GLY A 251 9.81 -20.18 5.82
C GLY A 251 11.21 -19.62 5.99
N GLU A 252 11.84 -19.22 4.87
CA GLU A 252 13.16 -18.59 4.85
C GLU A 252 13.16 -17.13 5.25
N ASN A 253 11.99 -16.48 5.33
CA ASN A 253 11.86 -15.10 5.79
C ASN A 253 11.77 -15.07 7.32
N LEU A 254 12.90 -14.93 8.00
CA LEU A 254 12.96 -15.02 9.45
C LEU A 254 12.52 -13.71 10.13
N PRO A 255 11.94 -13.78 11.34
CA PRO A 255 11.64 -12.57 12.13
C PRO A 255 12.87 -11.71 12.45
N THR A 256 14.07 -12.27 12.34
CA THR A 256 15.35 -11.57 12.56
C THR A 256 15.91 -10.90 11.31
N ASP A 257 15.30 -11.11 10.14
CA ASP A 257 15.79 -10.53 8.89
C ASP A 257 15.60 -9.01 8.89
N ALA A 258 16.57 -8.33 8.29
CA ALA A 258 16.45 -6.88 8.09
C ALA A 258 15.22 -6.57 7.24
N GLY A 259 14.38 -5.68 7.76
CA GLY A 259 13.09 -5.33 7.14
C GLY A 259 11.89 -6.03 7.77
N ASN A 260 12.06 -7.19 8.44
CA ASN A 260 10.95 -7.78 9.19
C ASN A 260 10.50 -6.84 10.33
N PRO A 261 9.20 -6.65 10.60
CA PRO A 261 8.68 -5.86 11.71
C PRO A 261 9.35 -6.14 13.06
N HIS A 262 9.69 -7.39 13.37
CA HIS A 262 10.37 -7.78 14.61
C HIS A 262 11.84 -7.36 14.66
N TRP A 263 12.48 -7.09 13.52
CA TRP A 263 13.86 -6.62 13.47
C TRP A 263 14.02 -5.16 13.93
N TYR A 264 13.00 -4.32 13.70
CA TYR A 264 13.02 -2.91 14.09
C TYR A 264 12.96 -2.72 15.60
N LYS A 265 13.31 -1.51 16.08
CA LYS A 265 13.25 -1.22 17.53
C LYS A 265 11.84 -1.34 18.07
N THR A 266 10.84 -0.90 17.31
CA THR A 266 9.42 -1.06 17.66
C THR A 266 9.00 -2.53 17.79
N GLY A 267 9.68 -3.44 17.12
CA GLY A 267 9.39 -4.87 17.17
C GLY A 267 9.95 -5.59 18.40
N LYS A 268 10.95 -4.98 19.06
CA LYS A 268 11.62 -5.59 20.22
C LYS A 268 10.81 -5.54 21.51
N ASP A 269 9.72 -4.78 21.51
CA ASP A 269 8.82 -4.69 22.67
C ASP A 269 7.89 -5.93 22.82
N GLY A 270 7.98 -6.90 21.90
CA GLY A 270 7.25 -8.18 21.95
C GLY A 270 5.76 -8.07 21.62
N ASP A 271 5.27 -6.88 21.25
CA ASP A 271 3.86 -6.62 20.88
C ASP A 271 3.76 -6.19 19.41
N THR A 272 4.29 -7.01 18.51
CA THR A 272 4.39 -6.71 17.07
C THR A 272 3.98 -7.94 16.29
N HIS A 273 3.32 -7.72 15.14
CA HIS A 273 2.96 -8.76 14.20
C HIS A 273 3.65 -8.50 12.85
N ASP A 274 4.30 -9.52 12.32
CA ASP A 274 4.73 -9.57 10.93
C ASP A 274 3.64 -10.20 10.03
N GLY A 275 3.97 -10.48 8.77
CA GLY A 275 2.99 -11.01 7.82
C GLY A 275 2.44 -12.38 8.18
N GLU A 276 3.27 -13.28 8.70
CA GLU A 276 2.84 -14.62 9.12
C GLU A 276 2.06 -14.58 10.44
N ASP A 277 2.40 -13.67 11.34
CA ASP A 277 1.63 -13.44 12.56
C ASP A 277 0.25 -12.87 12.23
N LEU A 278 0.15 -11.90 11.34
CA LEU A 278 -1.14 -11.35 10.88
C LEU A 278 -1.98 -12.41 10.18
N TRP A 279 -1.36 -13.27 9.36
CA TRP A 279 -2.07 -14.39 8.76
C TRP A 279 -2.69 -15.28 9.81
N LYS A 280 -1.92 -15.69 10.82
CA LYS A 280 -2.36 -16.60 11.89
C LYS A 280 -3.36 -15.96 12.84
N ALA A 281 -3.13 -14.70 13.22
CA ALA A 281 -3.92 -14.03 14.25
C ALA A 281 -5.22 -13.41 13.73
N LEU A 282 -5.29 -13.10 12.43
CA LEU A 282 -6.40 -12.36 11.85
C LEU A 282 -6.90 -12.97 10.54
N VAL A 283 -6.05 -13.01 9.50
CA VAL A 283 -6.51 -13.14 8.11
C VAL A 283 -7.14 -14.50 7.82
N LYS A 284 -6.49 -15.60 8.22
CA LYS A 284 -6.96 -16.96 7.89
C LYS A 284 -8.30 -17.31 8.51
N ASP A 285 -8.66 -16.68 9.64
CA ASP A 285 -9.88 -17.00 10.39
C ASP A 285 -10.99 -15.96 10.18
N ALA A 286 -10.72 -14.85 9.46
CA ALA A 286 -11.72 -13.84 9.09
C ALA A 286 -12.43 -14.23 7.78
N PRO A 287 -13.69 -14.72 7.82
CA PRO A 287 -14.34 -15.31 6.65
C PRO A 287 -14.65 -14.31 5.53
N GLN A 288 -14.50 -13.00 5.79
CA GLN A 288 -14.74 -11.95 4.81
C GLN A 288 -13.48 -11.54 4.07
N ILE A 289 -12.27 -11.66 4.68
CA ILE A 289 -11.04 -11.16 4.08
C ILE A 289 -10.70 -11.99 2.84
N GLN A 290 -10.67 -11.34 1.69
CA GLN A 290 -10.27 -11.94 0.43
C GLN A 290 -9.15 -11.19 -0.27
N LEU A 291 -8.88 -9.94 0.13
CA LEU A 291 -7.80 -9.14 -0.44
C LEU A 291 -6.92 -8.59 0.68
N VAL A 292 -5.60 -8.73 0.51
CA VAL A 292 -4.58 -8.10 1.37
C VAL A 292 -3.64 -7.30 0.48
N PHE A 293 -3.43 -6.02 0.81
CA PHE A 293 -2.52 -5.13 0.11
C PHE A 293 -1.38 -4.72 1.04
N ASN A 294 -0.16 -4.74 0.52
CA ASN A 294 1.01 -4.26 1.24
C ASN A 294 2.13 -3.73 0.33
N GLY A 295 2.95 -2.82 0.86
CA GLY A 295 4.17 -2.26 0.30
C GLY A 295 5.43 -2.83 0.94
N HIS A 296 6.32 -1.95 1.39
CA HIS A 296 7.54 -2.21 2.16
C HIS A 296 8.69 -2.84 1.38
N VAL A 297 8.51 -4.02 0.80
CA VAL A 297 9.59 -4.83 0.22
C VAL A 297 9.93 -4.38 -1.18
N MET A 298 11.19 -4.00 -1.41
CA MET A 298 11.65 -3.57 -2.74
C MET A 298 11.95 -4.75 -3.66
N GLY A 299 12.93 -5.57 -3.39
CA GLY A 299 13.35 -6.76 -4.15
C GLY A 299 12.88 -6.79 -5.61
N ALA A 300 12.00 -7.72 -5.96
CA ALA A 300 11.34 -7.77 -7.27
C ALA A 300 10.12 -6.83 -7.39
N HIS A 301 9.86 -5.98 -6.38
CA HIS A 301 8.82 -4.95 -6.34
C HIS A 301 7.37 -5.43 -6.28
N VAL A 302 7.13 -6.69 -6.60
CA VAL A 302 5.79 -7.29 -6.62
C VAL A 302 5.83 -8.71 -6.08
N GLY A 303 4.79 -9.08 -5.35
CA GLY A 303 4.48 -10.43 -4.92
C GLY A 303 2.99 -10.69 -5.07
N TYR A 304 2.64 -11.94 -5.37
CA TYR A 304 1.26 -12.38 -5.42
C TYR A 304 1.15 -13.81 -4.92
N ARG A 305 0.24 -14.01 -3.99
CA ARG A 305 0.00 -15.31 -3.36
C ARG A 305 -1.48 -15.50 -3.09
N VAL A 306 -1.94 -16.73 -3.21
CA VAL A 306 -3.27 -17.15 -2.82
C VAL A 306 -3.14 -18.27 -1.81
N ASP A 307 -3.78 -18.13 -0.66
CA ASP A 307 -3.97 -19.19 0.32
C ASP A 307 -5.45 -19.32 0.67
N GLN A 308 -5.87 -20.50 1.06
CA GLN A 308 -7.21 -20.73 1.55
C GLN A 308 -7.33 -20.34 3.03
N ALA A 309 -8.31 -19.52 3.34
CA ALA A 309 -8.73 -19.24 4.71
C ALA A 309 -9.39 -20.47 5.34
N THR A 310 -9.53 -20.50 6.67
CA THR A 310 -10.22 -21.55 7.41
C THR A 310 -11.65 -21.81 6.90
N ALA A 311 -12.32 -20.78 6.43
CA ALA A 311 -13.66 -20.89 5.83
C ALA A 311 -13.67 -21.40 4.38
N GLY A 312 -12.52 -21.83 3.82
CA GLY A 312 -12.38 -22.47 2.51
C GLY A 312 -12.45 -21.52 1.32
N HIS A 313 -12.28 -20.22 1.52
CA HIS A 313 -12.19 -19.24 0.42
C HIS A 313 -10.75 -18.81 0.19
N ASP A 314 -10.50 -18.34 -1.02
CA ASP A 314 -9.22 -17.81 -1.41
C ASP A 314 -8.99 -16.40 -0.82
N VAL A 315 -7.77 -16.17 -0.33
CA VAL A 315 -7.27 -14.88 0.09
C VAL A 315 -6.11 -14.49 -0.82
N HIS A 316 -6.32 -13.44 -1.59
CA HIS A 316 -5.34 -12.88 -2.53
C HIS A 316 -4.47 -11.85 -1.81
N GLN A 317 -3.19 -12.14 -1.67
CA GLN A 317 -2.20 -11.34 -0.97
C GLN A 317 -1.30 -10.68 -2.01
N MET A 318 -1.17 -9.35 -1.97
CA MET A 318 -0.53 -8.56 -3.01
C MET A 318 0.49 -7.59 -2.42
N LEU A 319 1.77 -7.83 -2.72
CA LEU A 319 2.83 -6.86 -2.54
C LEU A 319 2.90 -5.97 -3.78
N PHE A 320 2.99 -4.66 -3.57
CA PHE A 320 3.35 -3.71 -4.61
C PHE A 320 4.19 -2.57 -4.06
N ASN A 321 5.47 -2.50 -4.44
CA ASN A 321 6.36 -1.41 -4.06
C ASN A 321 7.22 -0.97 -5.23
N ALA A 322 6.94 0.19 -5.80
CA ALA A 322 7.62 0.72 -6.97
C ALA A 322 8.75 1.72 -6.64
N GLN A 323 9.02 1.99 -5.36
CA GLN A 323 9.95 3.04 -4.93
C GLN A 323 11.39 2.90 -5.45
N GLY A 324 11.81 1.70 -5.87
CA GLY A 324 13.13 1.43 -6.43
C GLY A 324 13.32 1.80 -7.89
N PHE A 325 12.22 2.03 -8.63
CA PHE A 325 12.30 2.37 -10.06
C PHE A 325 12.75 3.81 -10.29
N GLY A 326 13.15 4.11 -11.53
CA GLY A 326 13.60 5.45 -11.91
C GLY A 326 14.80 5.96 -11.12
N GLY A 327 15.65 5.05 -10.63
CA GLY A 327 16.74 5.38 -9.70
C GLY A 327 16.28 5.62 -8.26
N GLY A 328 14.99 5.43 -7.96
CA GLY A 328 14.34 5.37 -6.66
C GLY A 328 14.91 6.29 -5.59
N SER A 329 15.60 5.70 -4.63
CA SER A 329 16.12 6.37 -3.44
C SER A 329 17.38 7.21 -3.64
N PHE A 330 17.99 7.21 -4.83
CA PHE A 330 19.20 7.99 -5.09
C PHE A 330 18.87 9.44 -5.49
N GLU A 331 19.80 10.36 -5.22
CA GLU A 331 19.66 11.77 -5.57
C GLU A 331 19.31 12.00 -7.05
N LYS A 332 19.89 11.20 -7.95
CA LYS A 332 19.61 11.28 -9.39
C LYS A 332 18.30 10.59 -9.80
N GLY A 333 17.68 9.87 -8.90
CA GLY A 333 16.40 9.18 -9.14
C GLY A 333 15.20 10.12 -9.17
N ASN A 334 14.05 9.56 -9.56
CA ASN A 334 12.77 10.29 -9.66
C ASN A 334 11.71 9.81 -8.66
N GLY A 335 12.09 8.95 -7.71
CA GLY A 335 11.23 8.51 -6.61
C GLY A 335 10.41 7.24 -6.88
N GLY A 336 10.45 6.63 -8.09
CA GLY A 336 9.68 5.41 -8.37
C GLY A 336 8.93 5.41 -9.70
N ASP A 337 9.31 6.25 -10.65
CA ASP A 337 8.73 6.32 -12.02
C ASP A 337 7.20 6.57 -12.09
N GLY A 338 6.56 6.95 -10.98
CA GLY A 338 5.12 7.25 -10.96
C GLY A 338 4.19 6.04 -11.13
N TRP A 339 4.66 4.84 -10.78
CA TRP A 339 3.86 3.63 -10.85
C TRP A 339 2.81 3.56 -9.74
N MET A 340 1.58 3.17 -10.11
CA MET A 340 0.46 2.88 -9.22
C MET A 340 -0.35 1.70 -9.76
N ARG A 341 -1.15 1.05 -8.94
CA ARG A 341 -2.08 0.00 -9.38
C ARG A 341 -3.49 0.53 -9.58
N LEU A 342 -4.13 0.07 -10.65
CA LEU A 342 -5.55 0.22 -10.92
C LEU A 342 -6.19 -1.16 -10.70
N VAL A 343 -6.96 -1.28 -9.62
CA VAL A 343 -7.65 -2.51 -9.22
C VAL A 343 -9.12 -2.34 -9.59
N THR A 344 -9.52 -2.92 -10.72
CA THR A 344 -10.86 -2.75 -11.27
C THR A 344 -11.74 -3.94 -10.89
N PHE A 345 -12.85 -3.67 -10.22
CA PHE A 345 -13.91 -4.64 -9.93
C PHE A 345 -14.84 -4.71 -11.14
N GLU A 346 -14.86 -5.86 -11.78
CA GLU A 346 -15.62 -6.06 -13.01
C GLU A 346 -17.13 -6.21 -12.75
N PRO A 347 -17.99 -5.97 -13.75
CA PRO A 347 -19.46 -5.98 -13.58
C PRO A 347 -20.05 -7.30 -13.10
N ASP A 348 -19.34 -8.43 -13.29
CA ASP A 348 -19.76 -9.74 -12.81
C ASP A 348 -19.75 -9.86 -11.28
N GLY A 349 -19.21 -8.86 -10.57
CA GLY A 349 -19.09 -8.82 -9.11
C GLY A 349 -18.14 -9.87 -8.52
N LYS A 350 -17.40 -10.58 -9.35
CA LYS A 350 -16.51 -11.69 -8.97
C LYS A 350 -15.10 -11.56 -9.51
N THR A 351 -14.92 -10.88 -10.63
CA THR A 351 -13.62 -10.69 -11.26
C THR A 351 -13.03 -9.36 -10.81
N VAL A 352 -11.75 -9.38 -10.46
CA VAL A 352 -10.97 -8.18 -10.18
C VAL A 352 -9.77 -8.17 -11.11
N SER A 353 -9.62 -7.08 -11.88
CA SER A 353 -8.50 -6.85 -12.80
C SER A 353 -7.48 -5.94 -12.15
N VAL A 354 -6.23 -6.40 -12.05
CA VAL A 354 -5.11 -5.61 -11.52
C VAL A 354 -4.23 -5.16 -12.68
N ARG A 355 -4.02 -3.84 -12.80
CA ARG A 355 -3.13 -3.22 -13.80
C ARG A 355 -2.12 -2.33 -13.10
N THR A 356 -0.90 -2.27 -13.61
CA THR A 356 0.12 -1.33 -13.14
C THR A 356 0.34 -0.27 -14.20
N PHE A 357 0.19 0.98 -13.78
CA PHE A 357 0.16 2.17 -14.62
C PHE A 357 1.11 3.25 -14.06
N SER A 358 1.76 3.99 -14.94
CA SER A 358 2.60 5.13 -14.59
C SER A 358 2.15 6.40 -15.30
N SER A 359 1.75 7.40 -14.52
CA SER A 359 1.43 8.74 -15.02
C SER A 359 2.68 9.45 -15.56
N LEU A 360 3.84 9.26 -14.94
CA LEU A 360 5.09 9.90 -15.37
C LEU A 360 5.60 9.33 -16.70
N LYS A 361 5.45 8.04 -16.93
CA LYS A 361 5.77 7.43 -18.24
C LYS A 361 4.84 7.96 -19.33
N LEU A 362 3.56 8.11 -19.02
CA LEU A 362 2.59 8.72 -19.93
C LEU A 362 3.01 10.13 -20.33
N ASP A 363 3.35 10.99 -19.37
CA ASP A 363 3.78 12.36 -19.63
C ASP A 363 5.08 12.44 -20.45
N GLN A 364 5.92 11.39 -20.37
CA GLN A 364 7.14 11.26 -21.18
C GLN A 364 6.89 10.68 -22.58
N GLY A 365 5.63 10.41 -22.97
CA GLY A 365 5.28 9.75 -24.24
C GLY A 365 5.76 8.29 -24.32
N LYS A 366 6.02 7.65 -23.17
CA LYS A 366 6.42 6.25 -23.07
C LYS A 366 5.21 5.38 -22.76
N THR A 367 5.34 4.05 -22.97
CA THR A 367 4.32 3.08 -22.56
C THR A 367 4.05 3.20 -21.07
N PRO A 368 2.83 3.60 -20.67
CA PRO A 368 2.51 3.81 -19.26
C PRO A 368 2.08 2.52 -18.54
N TRP A 369 2.00 1.41 -19.25
CA TRP A 369 1.56 0.12 -18.74
C TRP A 369 2.73 -0.81 -18.51
N TRP A 370 2.71 -1.54 -17.40
CA TRP A 370 3.62 -2.65 -17.20
C TRP A 370 2.95 -3.94 -17.66
N ASP A 371 3.33 -4.38 -18.85
CA ASP A 371 2.73 -5.56 -19.49
C ASP A 371 3.52 -6.84 -19.18
N HIS A 372 3.46 -7.28 -17.93
CA HIS A 372 4.07 -8.53 -17.46
C HIS A 372 3.11 -9.22 -16.48
N PRO A 373 2.93 -10.57 -16.51
CA PRO A 373 1.95 -11.30 -15.68
C PRO A 373 2.03 -11.04 -14.17
N ARG A 374 3.19 -10.71 -13.61
CA ARG A 374 3.32 -10.33 -12.19
C ARG A 374 2.78 -8.93 -11.87
N TRP A 375 2.62 -8.09 -12.89
CA TRP A 375 2.21 -6.69 -12.77
C TRP A 375 0.80 -6.43 -13.28
N ARG A 376 0.29 -7.37 -14.08
CA ARG A 376 -1.00 -7.28 -14.72
C ARG A 376 -1.66 -8.66 -14.73
N PHE A 377 -2.77 -8.82 -14.03
CA PHE A 377 -3.47 -10.10 -13.88
C PHE A 377 -4.93 -9.92 -13.47
N THR A 378 -5.71 -11.00 -13.53
CA THR A 378 -7.05 -11.07 -12.93
C THR A 378 -7.06 -12.04 -11.76
N LEU A 379 -7.98 -11.80 -10.84
CA LEU A 379 -8.29 -12.72 -9.74
C LEU A 379 -9.80 -12.85 -9.57
N LYS A 380 -10.23 -13.88 -8.82
CA LYS A 380 -11.63 -14.14 -8.53
C LYS A 380 -11.91 -13.98 -7.05
N ILE A 381 -12.96 -13.23 -6.73
CA ILE A 381 -13.52 -13.11 -5.40
C ILE A 381 -14.86 -13.84 -5.34
N ARG A 382 -15.28 -14.25 -4.13
CA ARG A 382 -16.58 -14.93 -3.94
C ARG A 382 -17.74 -14.02 -4.27
#